data_552818cff0a4177df45a8892fd82e29d
#
_entry.id   552818cff0a4177df45a8892fd82e29d
#
_cell.length_a   1.000
_cell.length_b   1.000
_cell.length_c   1.000
_cell.angle_alpha   90.00
_cell.angle_beta   90.00
_cell.angle_gamma   90.00
#
_symmetry.space_group_name_H-M   'P 1'
#
loop_
_entity.id
_entity.type
_entity.pdbx_description
1 polymer ?
#
loop_
_entity_poly.entity_id
_entity_poly.type
_entity_poly.pdbx_seq_one_letter_code
_entity_poly.pdbx_strand_id
1 'polypeptide(L)'
;MQTVQLITRELINEMLTPEEEREWMTHLANLPKQEVEEAREHLFSACVITQALVRLMNEGAAPESAAVQKLLVQNNQLMLRYRLRERLITRGNWNENVTRKVHALGMRLVLKTAAPDGSVPESKVFDFCCQARKVSKWGQALDEIAADAVALETRGAGAHSTAAQVLARRLVEACEKYSLGDPVLYGRWYVEFGKMLAGDAWVPVDECYRKAWTLLVDAIEVSRRPAGVRAAAAW
;
A
#
# COMPACT_ATOMS: atom_id res chain seq x y z
N MET A 1 19.05 -17.64 3.92
CA MET A 1 17.90 -18.14 4.70
C MET A 1 18.05 -17.94 6.19
N GLN A 2 19.15 -18.34 6.83
CA GLN A 2 19.37 -18.18 8.29
C GLN A 2 19.26 -16.72 8.77
N THR A 3 19.85 -15.76 8.06
CA THR A 3 19.83 -14.33 8.44
C THR A 3 18.40 -13.76 8.45
N VAL A 4 17.57 -14.10 7.46
CA VAL A 4 16.17 -13.64 7.43
C VAL A 4 15.36 -14.22 8.58
N GLN A 5 15.60 -15.48 8.95
CA GLN A 5 14.93 -16.12 10.09
C GLN A 5 15.29 -15.46 11.43
N LEU A 6 16.56 -15.10 11.62
CA LEU A 6 17.02 -14.39 12.82
C LEU A 6 16.38 -13.00 12.92
N ILE A 7 16.45 -12.21 11.85
CA ILE A 7 15.85 -10.88 11.81
C ILE A 7 14.34 -10.96 12.06
N THR A 8 13.66 -11.96 11.47
CA THR A 8 12.23 -12.16 11.70
C THR A 8 11.92 -12.43 13.16
N ARG A 9 12.70 -13.28 13.82
CA ARG A 9 12.50 -13.62 15.25
C ARG A 9 12.75 -12.43 16.18
N GLU A 10 13.77 -11.65 15.92
CA GLU A 10 14.07 -10.42 16.67
C GLU A 10 12.93 -9.41 16.56
N LEU A 11 12.45 -9.16 15.34
CA LEU A 11 11.34 -8.24 15.09
C LEU A 11 10.02 -8.71 15.70
N ILE A 12 9.73 -10.01 15.68
CA ILE A 12 8.56 -10.58 16.35
C ILE A 12 8.63 -10.27 17.85
N ASN A 13 9.76 -10.58 18.49
CA ASN A 13 9.94 -10.34 19.92
C ASN A 13 9.88 -8.86 20.30
N GLU A 14 10.27 -7.96 19.39
CA GLU A 14 10.21 -6.51 19.60
C GLU A 14 8.78 -5.95 19.46
N MET A 15 7.99 -6.49 18.54
CA MET A 15 6.74 -5.87 18.11
C MET A 15 5.48 -6.56 18.62
N LEU A 16 5.54 -7.85 18.92
CA LEU A 16 4.38 -8.65 19.35
C LEU A 16 4.57 -9.15 20.78
N THR A 17 3.48 -9.13 21.55
CA THR A 17 3.45 -9.90 22.81
C THR A 17 3.35 -11.40 22.50
N PRO A 18 3.67 -12.29 23.46
CA PRO A 18 3.50 -13.73 23.28
C PRO A 18 2.05 -14.16 22.94
N GLU A 19 1.05 -13.43 23.43
CA GLU A 19 -0.37 -13.63 23.11
C GLU A 19 -0.67 -13.26 21.66
N GLU A 20 -0.22 -12.09 21.21
CA GLU A 20 -0.39 -11.61 19.83
C GLU A 20 0.34 -12.52 18.84
N GLU A 21 1.54 -13.00 19.18
CA GLU A 21 2.26 -13.98 18.37
C GLU A 21 1.48 -15.29 18.22
N ARG A 22 0.92 -15.82 19.32
CA ARG A 22 0.09 -17.03 19.29
C ARG A 22 -1.15 -16.85 18.42
N GLU A 23 -1.84 -15.72 18.56
CA GLU A 23 -2.99 -15.39 17.75
C GLU A 23 -2.61 -15.39 16.26
N TRP A 24 -1.51 -14.71 15.90
CA TRP A 24 -1.01 -14.66 14.54
C TRP A 24 -0.62 -16.03 13.98
N MET A 25 0.13 -16.82 14.76
CA MET A 25 0.55 -18.16 14.35
C MET A 25 -0.63 -19.11 14.17
N THR A 26 -1.65 -19.02 15.04
CA THR A 26 -2.89 -19.80 14.93
C THR A 26 -3.62 -19.45 13.64
N HIS A 27 -3.66 -18.17 13.27
CA HIS A 27 -4.26 -17.77 12.02
C HIS A 27 -3.49 -18.29 10.82
N LEU A 28 -2.18 -18.14 10.78
CA LEU A 28 -1.35 -18.65 9.69
C LEU A 28 -1.54 -20.16 9.49
N ALA A 29 -1.69 -20.92 10.59
CA ALA A 29 -1.95 -22.35 10.54
C ALA A 29 -3.33 -22.72 9.93
N ASN A 30 -4.29 -21.81 9.99
CA ASN A 30 -5.63 -21.98 9.42
C ASN A 30 -5.77 -21.47 7.98
N LEU A 31 -4.71 -20.85 7.42
CA LEU A 31 -4.74 -20.38 6.04
C LEU A 31 -4.52 -21.53 5.05
N PRO A 32 -5.14 -21.46 3.86
CA PRO A 32 -4.80 -22.35 2.76
C PRO A 32 -3.30 -22.28 2.45
N LYS A 33 -2.67 -23.42 2.22
CA LYS A 33 -1.22 -23.48 1.92
C LYS A 33 -0.82 -22.57 0.77
N GLN A 34 -1.65 -22.49 -0.27
CA GLN A 34 -1.41 -21.63 -1.41
C GLN A 34 -1.32 -20.15 -0.99
N GLU A 35 -2.21 -19.70 -0.11
CA GLU A 35 -2.23 -18.31 0.36
C GLU A 35 -0.98 -17.97 1.20
N VAL A 36 -0.51 -18.93 2.01
CA VAL A 36 0.75 -18.76 2.76
C VAL A 36 1.95 -18.67 1.82
N GLU A 37 1.98 -19.48 0.76
CA GLU A 37 3.07 -19.48 -0.22
C GLU A 37 3.07 -18.18 -1.05
N GLU A 38 1.91 -17.73 -1.53
CA GLU A 38 1.75 -16.43 -2.20
C GLU A 38 2.24 -15.27 -1.32
N ALA A 39 1.92 -15.29 -0.01
CA ALA A 39 2.41 -14.29 0.94
C ALA A 39 3.93 -14.31 1.09
N ARG A 40 4.52 -15.50 1.08
CA ARG A 40 5.98 -15.71 1.16
C ARG A 40 6.70 -15.21 -0.07
N GLU A 41 6.20 -15.57 -1.25
CA GLU A 41 6.74 -15.10 -2.55
C GLU A 41 6.69 -13.57 -2.65
N HIS A 42 5.60 -12.98 -2.18
CA HIS A 42 5.46 -11.54 -2.13
C HIS A 42 6.52 -10.91 -1.24
N LEU A 43 6.65 -11.36 0.01
CA LEU A 43 7.64 -10.83 0.95
C LEU A 43 9.05 -10.94 0.37
N PHE A 44 9.38 -12.07 -0.24
CA PHE A 44 10.65 -12.27 -0.91
C PHE A 44 10.87 -11.26 -2.05
N SER A 45 9.86 -11.07 -2.90
CA SER A 45 9.92 -10.11 -4.01
C SER A 45 10.07 -8.67 -3.51
N ALA A 46 9.36 -8.30 -2.43
CA ALA A 46 9.51 -6.98 -1.79
C ALA A 46 10.94 -6.77 -1.27
N CYS A 47 11.53 -7.79 -0.62
CA CYS A 47 12.92 -7.73 -0.16
C CYS A 47 13.90 -7.51 -1.33
N VAL A 48 13.74 -8.23 -2.45
CA VAL A 48 14.60 -8.09 -3.63
C VAL A 48 14.51 -6.68 -4.23
N ILE A 49 13.30 -6.15 -4.37
CA ILE A 49 13.09 -4.79 -4.90
C ILE A 49 13.72 -3.75 -3.96
N THR A 50 13.50 -3.88 -2.65
CA THR A 50 14.02 -2.93 -1.66
C THR A 50 15.56 -2.99 -1.59
N GLN A 51 16.17 -4.18 -1.66
CA GLN A 51 17.63 -4.32 -1.76
C GLN A 51 18.19 -3.62 -3.00
N ALA A 52 17.51 -3.75 -4.14
CA ALA A 52 17.93 -3.07 -5.36
C ALA A 52 17.81 -1.54 -5.22
N LEU A 53 16.77 -1.02 -4.57
CA LEU A 53 16.61 0.40 -4.26
C LEU A 53 17.71 0.92 -3.32
N VAL A 54 18.01 0.18 -2.25
CA VAL A 54 19.08 0.53 -1.31
C VAL A 54 20.44 0.56 -2.02
N ARG A 55 20.71 -0.42 -2.89
CA ARG A 55 21.93 -0.42 -3.69
C ARG A 55 22.03 0.82 -4.57
N LEU A 56 21.00 1.15 -5.34
CA LEU A 56 20.97 2.35 -6.18
C LEU A 56 21.15 3.63 -5.36
N MET A 57 20.51 3.72 -4.20
CA MET A 57 20.67 4.85 -3.28
C MET A 57 22.13 4.99 -2.80
N ASN A 58 22.79 3.88 -2.43
CA ASN A 58 24.17 3.87 -1.99
C ASN A 58 25.16 4.18 -3.11
N GLU A 59 24.82 3.82 -4.34
CA GLU A 59 25.56 4.19 -5.56
C GLU A 59 25.35 5.66 -5.97
N GLY A 60 24.52 6.42 -5.24
CA GLY A 60 24.24 7.84 -5.50
C GLY A 60 23.28 8.06 -6.68
N ALA A 61 22.46 7.05 -7.03
CA ALA A 61 21.47 7.22 -8.08
C ALA A 61 20.45 8.31 -7.72
N ALA A 62 20.17 9.19 -8.67
CA ALA A 62 19.15 10.22 -8.49
C ALA A 62 17.75 9.59 -8.35
N PRO A 63 16.88 10.13 -7.45
CA PRO A 63 15.52 9.65 -7.25
C PRO A 63 14.69 9.58 -8.54
N GLU A 64 14.90 10.49 -9.49
CA GLU A 64 14.25 10.57 -10.79
C GLU A 64 14.81 9.61 -11.84
N SER A 65 15.90 8.90 -11.56
CA SER A 65 16.54 8.00 -12.53
C SER A 65 15.58 6.89 -12.96
N ALA A 66 15.68 6.49 -14.24
CA ALA A 66 14.83 5.45 -14.81
C ALA A 66 14.89 4.13 -14.03
N ALA A 67 16.08 3.78 -13.50
CA ALA A 67 16.25 2.55 -12.71
C ALA A 67 15.47 2.61 -11.39
N VAL A 68 15.55 3.73 -10.64
CA VAL A 68 14.79 3.93 -9.40
C VAL A 68 13.30 3.94 -9.69
N GLN A 69 12.86 4.70 -10.70
CA GLN A 69 11.44 4.79 -11.07
C GLN A 69 10.85 3.46 -11.47
N LYS A 70 11.58 2.63 -12.22
CA LYS A 70 11.17 1.27 -12.59
C LYS A 70 10.94 0.39 -11.36
N LEU A 71 11.85 0.43 -10.38
CA LEU A 71 11.72 -0.37 -9.15
C LEU A 71 10.54 0.10 -8.31
N LEU A 72 10.27 1.40 -8.22
CA LEU A 72 9.11 1.92 -7.50
C LEU A 72 7.79 1.47 -8.14
N VAL A 73 7.68 1.50 -9.48
CA VAL A 73 6.50 0.98 -10.18
C VAL A 73 6.33 -0.51 -9.92
N GLN A 74 7.41 -1.29 -9.98
CA GLN A 74 7.38 -2.72 -9.65
C GLN A 74 6.93 -2.97 -8.21
N ASN A 75 7.42 -2.17 -7.26
CA ASN A 75 7.01 -2.26 -5.86
C ASN A 75 5.51 -1.96 -5.70
N ASN A 76 4.99 -0.92 -6.35
CA ASN A 76 3.57 -0.60 -6.35
C ASN A 76 2.73 -1.75 -6.92
N GLN A 77 3.11 -2.30 -8.07
CA GLN A 77 2.42 -3.44 -8.68
C GLN A 77 2.43 -4.68 -7.76
N LEU A 78 3.57 -4.91 -7.10
CA LEU A 78 3.70 -5.99 -6.12
C LEU A 78 2.77 -5.77 -4.94
N MET A 79 2.76 -4.56 -4.37
CA MET A 79 1.88 -4.20 -3.25
C MET A 79 0.40 -4.36 -3.61
N LEU A 80 0.01 -4.05 -4.84
CA LEU A 80 -1.38 -4.22 -5.29
C LEU A 80 -1.76 -5.70 -5.50
N ARG A 81 -0.87 -6.53 -6.01
CA ARG A 81 -1.10 -7.98 -6.08
C ARG A 81 -1.26 -8.60 -4.70
N TYR A 82 -0.57 -8.07 -3.72
CA TYR A 82 -0.61 -8.54 -2.34
C TYR A 82 -1.89 -8.17 -1.59
N ARG A 83 -2.80 -7.42 -2.17
CA ARG A 83 -4.16 -7.24 -1.66
C ARG A 83 -5.02 -8.51 -1.68
N LEU A 84 -4.56 -9.58 -2.27
CA LEU A 84 -5.03 -10.92 -1.90
C LEU A 84 -4.99 -11.13 -0.38
N ARG A 85 -4.09 -10.45 0.35
CA ARG A 85 -4.02 -10.43 1.80
C ARG A 85 -5.21 -9.78 2.50
N GLU A 86 -5.89 -8.81 1.93
CA GLU A 86 -7.14 -8.31 2.53
C GLU A 86 -8.17 -9.43 2.69
N ARG A 87 -8.22 -10.34 1.72
CA ARG A 87 -9.05 -11.56 1.87
C ARG A 87 -8.57 -12.45 3.01
N LEU A 88 -7.27 -12.46 3.29
CA LEU A 88 -6.67 -13.27 4.35
C LEU A 88 -6.89 -12.66 5.73
N ILE A 89 -6.75 -11.34 5.82
CA ILE A 89 -6.88 -10.60 7.08
C ILE A 89 -8.34 -10.34 7.43
N THR A 90 -9.21 -10.05 6.45
CA THR A 90 -10.62 -9.74 6.69
C THR A 90 -11.52 -10.96 6.86
N ARG A 91 -11.07 -12.17 6.54
CA ARG A 91 -11.84 -13.40 6.74
C ARG A 91 -11.83 -13.94 8.17
N GLY A 92 -11.05 -13.38 9.06
CA GLY A 92 -11.04 -13.74 10.48
C GLY A 92 -11.47 -12.56 11.36
N ASN A 93 -12.11 -12.85 12.49
CA ASN A 93 -12.35 -11.89 13.58
C ASN A 93 -11.00 -11.50 14.22
N TRP A 94 -10.12 -10.87 13.45
CA TRP A 94 -8.81 -10.48 13.93
C TRP A 94 -8.89 -9.23 14.78
N ASN A 95 -8.10 -9.23 15.83
CA ASN A 95 -7.78 -8.03 16.56
C ASN A 95 -7.07 -7.04 15.60
N GLU A 96 -7.69 -5.93 15.32
CA GLU A 96 -7.18 -4.89 14.40
C GLU A 96 -5.77 -4.41 14.81
N ASN A 97 -5.47 -4.44 16.11
CA ASN A 97 -4.15 -4.09 16.64
C ASN A 97 -3.08 -5.11 16.21
N VAL A 98 -3.36 -6.41 16.31
CA VAL A 98 -2.44 -7.47 15.86
C VAL A 98 -2.20 -7.36 14.36
N THR A 99 -3.25 -7.11 13.58
CA THR A 99 -3.15 -6.89 12.12
C THR A 99 -2.19 -5.76 11.78
N ARG A 100 -2.32 -4.61 12.44
CA ARG A 100 -1.44 -3.45 12.24
C ARG A 100 0.02 -3.79 12.56
N LYS A 101 0.26 -4.44 13.71
CA LYS A 101 1.61 -4.84 14.14
C LYS A 101 2.24 -5.84 13.17
N VAL A 102 1.49 -6.84 12.70
CA VAL A 102 1.98 -7.82 11.72
C VAL A 102 2.33 -7.16 10.38
N HIS A 103 1.54 -6.17 9.96
CA HIS A 103 1.84 -5.42 8.75
C HIS A 103 3.12 -4.58 8.92
N ALA A 104 3.23 -3.84 10.01
CA ALA A 104 4.43 -3.07 10.34
C ALA A 104 5.67 -3.99 10.47
N LEU A 105 5.51 -5.17 11.05
CA LEU A 105 6.55 -6.21 11.10
C LEU A 105 7.03 -6.59 9.69
N GLY A 106 6.11 -6.81 8.75
CA GLY A 106 6.45 -7.12 7.35
C GLY A 106 7.24 -6.00 6.68
N MET A 107 6.84 -4.76 6.88
CA MET A 107 7.54 -3.57 6.37
C MET A 107 8.95 -3.46 6.95
N ARG A 108 9.11 -3.56 8.27
CA ARG A 108 10.42 -3.52 8.93
C ARG A 108 11.32 -4.68 8.51
N LEU A 109 10.76 -5.88 8.32
CA LEU A 109 11.51 -7.03 7.84
C LEU A 109 12.12 -6.77 6.45
N VAL A 110 11.33 -6.19 5.54
CA VAL A 110 11.80 -5.82 4.20
C VAL A 110 12.95 -4.81 4.29
N LEU A 111 12.81 -3.77 5.10
CA LEU A 111 13.82 -2.73 5.26
C LEU A 111 15.10 -3.27 5.93
N LYS A 112 14.99 -4.03 7.03
CA LYS A 112 16.16 -4.65 7.68
C LYS A 112 16.87 -5.67 6.80
N THR A 113 16.13 -6.41 5.97
CA THR A 113 16.74 -7.37 5.01
C THR A 113 17.50 -6.65 3.92
N ALA A 114 17.08 -5.43 3.54
CA ALA A 114 17.75 -4.63 2.53
C ALA A 114 19.10 -4.04 3.02
N ALA A 115 19.24 -3.79 4.32
CA ALA A 115 20.46 -3.29 4.95
C ALA A 115 20.73 -4.05 6.28
N PRO A 116 21.15 -5.33 6.21
CA PRO A 116 21.22 -6.21 7.37
C PRO A 116 22.34 -5.83 8.36
N ASP A 117 23.35 -5.12 7.90
CA ASP A 117 24.46 -4.59 8.70
C ASP A 117 24.14 -3.26 9.42
N GLY A 118 22.93 -2.76 9.26
CA GLY A 118 22.52 -1.47 9.81
C GLY A 118 23.21 -0.25 9.18
N SER A 119 23.95 -0.45 8.07
CA SER A 119 24.68 0.61 7.37
C SER A 119 23.78 1.73 6.85
N VAL A 120 22.51 1.42 6.63
CA VAL A 120 21.49 2.36 6.16
C VAL A 120 20.30 2.37 7.11
N PRO A 121 20.01 3.48 7.79
CA PRO A 121 18.82 3.62 8.61
C PRO A 121 17.52 3.40 7.79
N GLU A 122 16.53 2.72 8.39
CA GLU A 122 15.24 2.47 7.76
C GLU A 122 14.57 3.76 7.26
N SER A 123 14.66 4.85 8.05
CA SER A 123 14.16 6.17 7.69
C SER A 123 14.76 6.71 6.39
N LYS A 124 16.06 6.51 6.18
CA LYS A 124 16.74 6.99 4.97
C LYS A 124 16.25 6.29 3.70
N VAL A 125 15.97 4.99 3.77
CA VAL A 125 15.38 4.24 2.66
C VAL A 125 13.96 4.72 2.37
N PHE A 126 13.18 4.92 3.42
CA PHE A 126 11.82 5.45 3.31
C PHE A 126 11.81 6.84 2.68
N ASP A 127 12.65 7.76 3.18
CA ASP A 127 12.78 9.12 2.68
C ASP A 127 13.19 9.15 1.20
N PHE A 128 14.13 8.29 0.80
CA PHE A 128 14.53 8.14 -0.59
C PHE A 128 13.37 7.69 -1.48
N CYS A 129 12.61 6.69 -1.06
CA CYS A 129 11.43 6.21 -1.78
C CYS A 129 10.34 7.30 -1.88
N CYS A 130 10.09 8.04 -0.79
CA CYS A 130 9.15 9.16 -0.78
C CYS A 130 9.58 10.28 -1.73
N GLN A 131 10.86 10.64 -1.72
CA GLN A 131 11.42 11.64 -2.61
C GLN A 131 11.32 11.20 -4.08
N ALA A 132 11.68 9.94 -4.37
CA ALA A 132 11.59 9.38 -5.71
C ALA A 132 10.14 9.33 -6.23
N ARG A 133 9.16 9.06 -5.34
CA ARG A 133 7.74 9.17 -5.68
C ARG A 133 7.34 10.61 -6.01
N LYS A 134 7.72 11.57 -5.18
CA LYS A 134 7.39 13.00 -5.38
C LYS A 134 7.90 13.58 -6.69
N VAL A 135 9.09 13.16 -7.15
CA VAL A 135 9.66 13.64 -8.42
C VAL A 135 9.18 12.84 -9.63
N SER A 136 8.49 11.72 -9.42
CA SER A 136 7.95 10.92 -10.51
C SER A 136 6.73 11.56 -11.15
N LYS A 137 6.60 11.40 -12.48
CA LYS A 137 5.39 11.86 -13.21
C LYS A 137 4.11 11.19 -12.71
N TRP A 138 4.19 9.92 -12.35
CA TRP A 138 3.03 9.19 -11.82
C TRP A 138 2.68 9.64 -10.40
N GLY A 139 3.67 9.92 -9.54
CA GLY A 139 3.44 10.43 -8.20
C GLY A 139 2.78 11.81 -8.23
N GLN A 140 3.28 12.72 -9.06
CA GLN A 140 2.72 14.06 -9.26
C GLN A 140 1.26 13.99 -9.76
N ALA A 141 0.99 13.15 -10.77
CA ALA A 141 -0.38 12.97 -11.28
C ALA A 141 -1.35 12.45 -10.22
N LEU A 142 -0.91 11.54 -9.36
CA LEU A 142 -1.72 11.03 -8.26
C LEU A 142 -1.93 12.06 -7.15
N ASP A 143 -0.91 12.86 -6.83
CA ASP A 143 -1.02 13.92 -5.83
C ASP A 143 -1.99 15.03 -6.29
N GLU A 144 -1.99 15.39 -7.58
CA GLU A 144 -2.98 16.31 -8.17
C GLU A 144 -4.40 15.73 -8.08
N ILE A 145 -4.58 14.45 -8.45
CA ILE A 145 -5.88 13.76 -8.36
C ILE A 145 -6.36 13.72 -6.91
N ALA A 146 -5.49 13.41 -5.96
CA ALA A 146 -5.83 13.38 -4.55
C ALA A 146 -6.22 14.76 -4.01
N ALA A 147 -5.50 15.81 -4.38
CA ALA A 147 -5.81 17.20 -4.00
C ALA A 147 -7.19 17.64 -4.53
N ASP A 148 -7.48 17.34 -5.81
CA ASP A 148 -8.79 17.60 -6.41
C ASP A 148 -9.91 16.81 -5.71
N ALA A 149 -9.64 15.56 -5.32
CA ALA A 149 -10.59 14.72 -4.60
C ALA A 149 -10.89 15.24 -3.19
N VAL A 150 -9.86 15.71 -2.47
CA VAL A 150 -10.02 16.40 -1.17
C VAL A 150 -10.91 17.64 -1.32
N ALA A 151 -10.69 18.44 -2.36
CA ALA A 151 -11.51 19.62 -2.63
C ALA A 151 -12.94 19.26 -2.97
N LEU A 152 -13.22 18.18 -3.66
CA LEU A 152 -14.58 17.68 -3.95
C LEU A 152 -15.26 17.14 -2.69
N GLU A 153 -14.57 16.35 -1.89
CA GLU A 153 -15.09 15.80 -0.64
C GLU A 153 -15.47 16.92 0.33
N THR A 154 -14.60 17.93 0.49
CA THR A 154 -14.85 19.11 1.35
C THR A 154 -16.10 19.89 0.93
N ARG A 155 -16.45 19.87 -0.37
CA ARG A 155 -17.70 20.48 -0.88
C ARG A 155 -18.92 19.57 -0.76
N GLY A 156 -18.77 18.37 -0.19
CA GLY A 156 -19.84 17.39 -0.06
C GLY A 156 -20.24 16.71 -1.37
N ALA A 157 -19.34 16.64 -2.34
CA ALA A 157 -19.61 15.97 -3.62
C ALA A 157 -19.74 14.46 -3.41
N GLY A 158 -20.86 13.88 -3.87
CA GLY A 158 -21.04 12.43 -3.87
C GLY A 158 -20.38 11.75 -5.08
N ALA A 159 -20.17 10.42 -4.98
CA ALA A 159 -19.57 9.59 -6.01
C ALA A 159 -20.29 9.63 -7.37
N HIS A 160 -21.58 9.95 -7.40
CA HIS A 160 -22.39 10.09 -8.62
C HIS A 160 -22.24 11.46 -9.31
N SER A 161 -21.61 12.44 -8.67
CA SER A 161 -21.44 13.77 -9.26
C SER A 161 -20.57 13.72 -10.51
N THR A 162 -20.88 14.57 -11.48
CA THR A 162 -20.09 14.66 -12.72
C THR A 162 -18.62 14.94 -12.44
N ALA A 163 -18.33 15.77 -11.44
CA ALA A 163 -16.96 16.12 -11.05
C ALA A 163 -16.20 14.90 -10.48
N ALA A 164 -16.84 14.11 -9.59
CA ALA A 164 -16.24 12.90 -9.07
C ALA A 164 -16.02 11.84 -10.18
N GLN A 165 -16.96 11.71 -11.12
CA GLN A 165 -16.83 10.80 -12.26
C GLN A 165 -15.71 11.20 -13.23
N VAL A 166 -15.49 12.51 -13.44
CA VAL A 166 -14.36 13.01 -14.23
C VAL A 166 -13.04 12.68 -13.54
N LEU A 167 -12.98 12.90 -12.23
CA LEU A 167 -11.75 12.65 -11.46
C LEU A 167 -11.43 11.16 -11.35
N ALA A 168 -12.44 10.31 -11.22
CA ALA A 168 -12.30 8.86 -11.25
C ALA A 168 -11.72 8.37 -12.59
N ARG A 169 -12.15 8.95 -13.71
CA ARG A 169 -11.56 8.64 -15.04
C ARG A 169 -10.10 9.06 -15.12
N ARG A 170 -9.72 10.23 -14.61
CA ARG A 170 -8.32 10.65 -14.55
C ARG A 170 -7.47 9.66 -13.76
N LEU A 171 -7.99 9.10 -12.66
CA LEU A 171 -7.29 8.06 -11.89
C LEU A 171 -7.11 6.77 -12.70
N VAL A 172 -8.15 6.32 -13.40
CA VAL A 172 -8.07 5.15 -14.30
C VAL A 172 -7.00 5.37 -15.37
N GLU A 173 -7.04 6.50 -16.06
CA GLU A 173 -6.08 6.87 -17.10
C GLU A 173 -4.64 6.96 -16.57
N ALA A 174 -4.45 7.51 -15.36
CA ALA A 174 -3.14 7.55 -14.71
C ALA A 174 -2.64 6.14 -14.37
N CYS A 175 -3.50 5.27 -13.83
CA CYS A 175 -3.13 3.88 -13.53
C CYS A 175 -2.75 3.11 -14.80
N GLU A 176 -3.47 3.28 -15.89
CA GLU A 176 -3.16 2.68 -17.20
C GLU A 176 -1.84 3.23 -17.76
N LYS A 177 -1.72 4.55 -17.85
CA LYS A 177 -0.55 5.24 -18.42
C LYS A 177 0.76 4.87 -17.74
N TYR A 178 0.74 4.73 -16.42
CA TYR A 178 1.93 4.47 -15.62
C TYR A 178 2.03 3.01 -15.14
N SER A 179 1.15 2.13 -15.63
CA SER A 179 1.12 0.71 -15.27
C SER A 179 1.04 0.47 -13.76
N LEU A 180 0.24 1.28 -13.07
CA LEU A 180 0.11 1.20 -11.60
C LEU A 180 -0.83 0.08 -11.14
N GLY A 181 -1.49 -0.63 -12.04
CA GLY A 181 -2.43 -1.71 -11.74
C GLY A 181 -3.89 -1.26 -11.68
N ASP A 182 -4.77 -2.07 -11.06
CA ASP A 182 -6.21 -1.77 -10.98
C ASP A 182 -6.47 -0.52 -10.13
N PRO A 183 -7.15 0.52 -10.65
CA PRO A 183 -7.34 1.78 -9.95
C PRO A 183 -8.24 1.67 -8.70
N VAL A 184 -9.16 0.70 -8.63
CA VAL A 184 -9.96 0.44 -7.43
C VAL A 184 -9.08 -0.15 -6.34
N LEU A 185 -8.25 -1.14 -6.67
CA LEU A 185 -7.30 -1.71 -5.73
C LEU A 185 -6.30 -0.66 -5.25
N TYR A 186 -5.83 0.17 -6.18
CA TYR A 186 -4.91 1.28 -5.87
C TYR A 186 -5.54 2.26 -4.87
N GLY A 187 -6.75 2.72 -5.14
CA GLY A 187 -7.47 3.64 -4.26
C GLY A 187 -7.78 3.04 -2.88
N ARG A 188 -8.27 1.80 -2.84
CA ARG A 188 -8.50 1.08 -1.58
C ARG A 188 -7.22 0.93 -0.77
N TRP A 189 -6.07 0.69 -1.41
CA TRP A 189 -4.79 0.64 -0.70
C TRP A 189 -4.51 1.93 0.06
N TYR A 190 -4.74 3.10 -0.55
CA TYR A 190 -4.57 4.38 0.14
C TYR A 190 -5.56 4.57 1.29
N VAL A 191 -6.82 4.12 1.14
CA VAL A 191 -7.81 4.15 2.22
C VAL A 191 -7.37 3.31 3.41
N GLU A 192 -6.93 2.07 3.17
CA GLU A 192 -6.53 1.14 4.23
C GLU A 192 -5.15 1.49 4.81
N PHE A 193 -4.20 1.86 3.97
CA PHE A 193 -2.89 2.35 4.42
C PHE A 193 -3.02 3.59 5.31
N GLY A 194 -3.96 4.48 4.96
CA GLY A 194 -4.32 5.61 5.81
C GLY A 194 -4.80 5.20 7.20
N LYS A 195 -5.65 4.19 7.29
CA LYS A 195 -6.12 3.65 8.57
C LYS A 195 -4.98 3.02 9.38
N MET A 196 -4.05 2.33 8.72
CA MET A 196 -2.93 1.67 9.38
C MET A 196 -1.91 2.66 9.93
N LEU A 197 -1.66 3.74 9.20
CA LEU A 197 -0.69 4.77 9.59
C LEU A 197 -1.25 5.76 10.63
N ALA A 198 -2.56 5.90 10.75
CA ALA A 198 -3.18 6.78 11.74
C ALA A 198 -2.89 6.38 13.20
N GLY A 199 -2.39 5.16 13.43
CA GLY A 199 -1.94 4.69 14.75
C GLY A 199 -0.43 4.77 14.99
N ASP A 200 0.37 4.94 13.94
CA ASP A 200 1.83 5.06 14.00
C ASP A 200 2.24 6.45 13.55
N ALA A 201 3.11 7.09 14.34
CA ALA A 201 3.58 8.48 14.16
C ALA A 201 4.33 8.78 12.83
N TRP A 202 4.33 7.86 11.88
CA TRP A 202 5.15 7.93 10.68
C TRP A 202 4.57 8.80 9.55
N VAL A 203 3.26 8.82 9.38
CA VAL A 203 2.59 9.74 8.44
C VAL A 203 1.18 10.03 8.97
N PRO A 204 0.85 11.25 9.37
CA PRO A 204 -0.51 11.62 9.65
C PRO A 204 -1.29 11.58 8.33
N VAL A 205 -2.00 10.50 8.08
CA VAL A 205 -2.98 10.49 6.99
C VAL A 205 -4.22 11.20 7.49
N ASP A 206 -4.39 12.41 7.01
CA ASP A 206 -5.55 13.22 7.28
C ASP A 206 -6.83 12.46 6.90
N GLU A 207 -7.84 12.51 7.77
CA GLU A 207 -9.15 11.92 7.54
C GLU A 207 -9.78 12.43 6.22
N CYS A 208 -9.54 13.68 5.85
CA CYS A 208 -9.95 14.24 4.56
C CYS A 208 -9.33 13.48 3.38
N TYR A 209 -8.05 13.16 3.47
CA TYR A 209 -7.34 12.40 2.44
C TYR A 209 -7.93 10.99 2.29
N ARG A 210 -8.21 10.31 3.40
CA ARG A 210 -8.84 8.99 3.40
C ARG A 210 -10.25 9.03 2.78
N LYS A 211 -11.07 10.01 3.13
CA LYS A 211 -12.41 10.22 2.55
C LYS A 211 -12.34 10.53 1.06
N ALA A 212 -11.36 11.32 0.63
CA ALA A 212 -11.12 11.64 -0.76
C ALA A 212 -10.82 10.39 -1.60
N TRP A 213 -9.97 9.50 -1.11
CA TRP A 213 -9.71 8.22 -1.78
C TRP A 213 -10.92 7.29 -1.78
N THR A 214 -11.74 7.28 -0.73
CA THR A 214 -13.02 6.57 -0.68
C THR A 214 -13.96 7.09 -1.77
N LEU A 215 -14.10 8.42 -1.90
CA LEU A 215 -14.90 9.05 -2.94
C LEU A 215 -14.48 8.61 -4.36
N LEU A 216 -13.16 8.55 -4.63
CA LEU A 216 -12.63 8.12 -5.92
C LEU A 216 -12.96 6.65 -6.20
N VAL A 217 -12.75 5.76 -5.23
CA VAL A 217 -13.08 4.34 -5.34
C VAL A 217 -14.55 4.15 -5.64
N ASP A 218 -15.42 4.77 -4.86
CA ASP A 218 -16.87 4.69 -5.03
C ASP A 218 -17.30 5.22 -6.40
N ALA A 219 -16.69 6.31 -6.88
CA ALA A 219 -16.98 6.86 -8.19
C ALA A 219 -16.56 5.92 -9.34
N ILE A 220 -15.43 5.22 -9.22
CA ILE A 220 -15.02 4.19 -10.20
C ILE A 220 -16.01 3.02 -10.17
N GLU A 221 -16.38 2.53 -8.99
CA GLU A 221 -17.33 1.42 -8.86
C GLU A 221 -18.72 1.77 -9.43
N VAL A 222 -19.19 3.00 -9.21
CA VAL A 222 -20.41 3.52 -9.82
C VAL A 222 -20.31 3.50 -11.34
N SER A 223 -19.18 3.92 -11.92
CA SER A 223 -18.98 3.93 -13.36
C SER A 223 -18.97 2.53 -13.99
N ARG A 224 -18.53 1.52 -13.24
CA ARG A 224 -18.43 0.12 -13.68
C ARG A 224 -19.76 -0.64 -13.59
N ARG A 225 -20.78 -0.10 -12.89
CA ARG A 225 -22.09 -0.76 -12.79
C ARG A 225 -22.82 -0.74 -14.14
N PRO A 226 -23.48 -1.84 -14.56
CA PRO A 226 -24.31 -1.88 -15.76
C PRO A 226 -25.38 -0.79 -15.73
N ALA A 227 -25.70 -0.23 -16.91
CA ALA A 227 -26.62 0.89 -17.04
C ALA A 227 -28.00 0.66 -16.40
N GLY A 228 -28.48 -0.60 -16.37
CA GLY A 228 -29.76 -0.97 -15.74
C GLY A 228 -29.80 -0.87 -14.21
N VAL A 229 -28.62 -0.90 -13.52
CA VAL A 229 -28.54 -0.78 -12.07
C VAL A 229 -28.36 0.68 -11.63
N ARG A 230 -27.91 1.56 -12.54
CA ARG A 230 -27.71 2.99 -12.27
C ARG A 230 -29.02 3.73 -12.02
N ALA A 231 -30.12 3.30 -12.65
CA ALA A 231 -31.42 3.94 -12.53
C ALA A 231 -32.15 3.63 -11.21
N ALA A 232 -31.86 2.50 -10.57
CA ALA A 232 -32.53 2.07 -9.34
C ALA A 232 -31.98 2.71 -8.05
N ALA A 233 -30.81 3.34 -8.11
CA ALA A 233 -30.13 3.95 -6.94
C ALA A 233 -30.38 5.50 -6.85
N ALA A 234 -31.19 6.06 -7.72
CA ALA A 234 -31.47 7.51 -7.78
C ALA A 234 -32.86 7.88 -7.23
N TRP A 235 -33.52 6.99 -6.42
CA TRP A 235 -34.80 7.24 -5.73
C TRP A 235 -34.67 7.16 -4.23
#